data_1e4f7b49c948af2ee0d939db1f947cd8
#
_entry.id   1e4f7b49c948af2ee0d939db1f947cd8
#
_cell.length_a   1.000
_cell.length_b   1.000
_cell.length_c   1.000
_cell.angle_alpha   90.00
_cell.angle_beta   90.00
_cell.angle_gamma   90.00
#
_symmetry.space_group_name_H-M   'P 1'
#
loop_
_entity.id
_entity.type
_entity.pdbx_description
1 polymer ?
#
loop_
_entity_poly.entity_id
_entity_poly.type
_entity_poly.pdbx_seq_one_letter_code
_entity_poly.pdbx_strand_id
1 'polypeptide(L)'
;RHSPGPSYWIGCLCEADFTWMNVSVKIRSDIGFYIGDICYVLDDRLYYGVWRDQNEFADGTFKDPDTGLEVAVAGTAHGDGCSLGGDGAEFPVDAGVIGLVPLELVSREKEPQGGRLGEIFKMPGEAEFIAENGLFTVSLPDGHMVEINTDYEYDEEGYENEE
;
A
#
# COMPACT_ATOMS: atom_id res chain seq x y z
N ARG A 1 -13.60 -11.37 -14.99
CA ARG A 1 -13.79 -11.13 -14.67
C ARG A 1 -14.15 -11.10 -14.88
N HIS A 2 -14.74 -11.73 -14.48
CA HIS A 2 -15.11 -11.64 -14.12
C HIS A 2 -15.48 -11.82 -14.48
N SER A 3 -15.19 -12.37 -14.74
CA SER A 3 -15.43 -12.29 -14.63
C SER A 3 -15.95 -12.48 -14.84
N PRO A 4 -16.36 -12.85 -15.05
CA PRO A 4 -16.69 -12.91 -14.84
C PRO A 4 -17.07 -13.03 -14.83
N GLY A 5 -17.24 -13.75 -15.06
CA GLY A 5 -17.21 -13.65 -14.65
C GLY A 5 -17.69 -13.92 -14.48
N PRO A 6 -17.97 -14.31 -14.73
CA PRO A 6 -18.17 -14.37 -14.21
C PRO A 6 -18.42 -14.56 -13.84
N SER A 7 -18.31 -15.04 -13.78
CA SER A 7 -18.18 -14.86 -13.01
C SER A 7 -18.41 -14.98 -12.61
N TYR A 8 -18.47 -15.43 -12.42
CA TYR A 8 -18.38 -15.22 -11.54
C TYR A 8 -18.38 -15.28 -11.16
N TRP A 9 -18.37 -15.95 -11.44
CA TRP A 9 -18.18 -15.73 -10.52
C TRP A 9 -18.44 -15.95 -10.05
N ILE A 10 -18.51 -16.47 -10.25
CA ILE A 10 -18.53 -16.48 -9.43
C ILE A 10 -18.75 -16.69 -8.80
N GLY A 11 -18.79 -17.11 -8.57
CA GLY A 11 -18.62 -17.22 -7.59
C GLY A 11 -18.68 -17.51 -7.09
N CYS A 12 -18.49 -17.97 -6.75
CA CYS A 12 -18.32 -18.12 -6.00
C CYS A 12 -18.17 -18.19 -5.59
N LEU A 13 -17.72 -18.35 -5.37
CA LEU A 13 -17.40 -18.39 -4.76
C LEU A 13 -17.44 -18.33 -3.99
N CYS A 14 -17.23 -18.48 -3.66
CA CYS A 14 -17.13 -18.31 -2.93
C CYS A 14 -16.73 -18.42 -2.04
N GLU A 15 -16.36 -18.72 -1.67
CA GLU A 15 -15.88 -18.96 -0.90
C GLU A 15 -14.84 -18.63 -0.54
N ALA A 16 -14.48 -18.81 -0.64
CA ALA A 16 -13.32 -18.56 -0.37
C ALA A 16 -12.90 -17.35 -0.68
N ASP A 17 -13.46 -16.89 -0.91
CA ASP A 17 -13.04 -15.92 -1.31
C ASP A 17 -12.73 -14.89 -0.47
N PHE A 18 -12.61 -14.94 0.51
CA PHE A 18 -12.09 -13.99 1.26
C PHE A 18 -10.67 -13.85 1.09
N THR A 19 -10.15 -14.20 0.07
CA THR A 19 -8.78 -13.93 -0.18
C THR A 19 -8.58 -12.47 -0.37
N TRP A 20 -7.36 -12.02 -0.14
CA TRP A 20 -7.01 -10.64 -0.30
C TRP A 20 -7.15 -10.26 -1.76
N MET A 21 -7.57 -9.03 -2.00
CA MET A 21 -7.59 -8.54 -3.34
C MET A 21 -6.17 -8.30 -3.80
N ASN A 22 -5.89 -8.77 -5.01
CA ASN A 22 -4.61 -8.48 -5.63
C ASN A 22 -4.73 -7.15 -6.36
N VAL A 23 -3.72 -6.32 -6.20
CA VAL A 23 -3.69 -4.99 -6.79
C VAL A 23 -2.50 -4.90 -7.73
N SER A 24 -2.71 -4.36 -8.91
CA SER A 24 -1.63 -4.14 -9.87
C SER A 24 -1.99 -2.86 -10.62
N VAL A 25 -1.33 -1.76 -10.29
CA VAL A 25 -1.69 -0.46 -10.82
C VAL A 25 -0.43 0.37 -11.03
N LYS A 26 -0.56 1.43 -11.82
CA LYS A 26 0.53 2.37 -12.07
C LYS A 26 0.15 3.73 -11.53
N ILE A 27 1.10 4.36 -10.84
CA ILE A 27 0.90 5.62 -10.16
C ILE A 27 1.90 6.63 -10.69
N ARG A 28 1.46 7.83 -10.95
CA ARG A 28 2.27 8.86 -11.55
C ARG A 28 2.60 9.95 -10.56
N SER A 29 3.79 10.49 -10.66
CA SER A 29 4.18 11.68 -9.90
C SER A 29 5.20 12.48 -10.70
N ASP A 30 5.17 13.79 -10.54
CA ASP A 30 6.18 14.65 -11.14
C ASP A 30 7.36 14.88 -10.23
N ILE A 31 7.28 14.50 -8.95
CA ILE A 31 8.35 14.80 -8.00
C ILE A 31 8.81 13.59 -7.19
N GLY A 32 8.01 12.54 -7.08
CA GLY A 32 8.46 11.36 -6.35
C GLY A 32 7.36 10.62 -5.66
N PHE A 33 7.78 9.67 -4.80
CA PHE A 33 6.84 8.71 -4.21
C PHE A 33 7.18 8.41 -2.77
N TYR A 34 6.13 8.17 -1.99
CA TYR A 34 6.25 7.61 -0.65
C TYR A 34 5.74 6.18 -0.69
N ILE A 35 6.44 5.27 -0.02
CA ILE A 35 6.04 3.87 0.12
C ILE A 35 5.95 3.55 1.61
N GLY A 36 4.81 3.03 2.04
CA GLY A 36 4.58 2.70 3.44
C GLY A 36 3.11 2.81 3.78
N ASP A 37 2.81 2.78 5.08
CA ASP A 37 1.43 2.94 5.52
C ASP A 37 0.99 4.37 5.23
N ILE A 38 -0.13 4.51 4.55
CA ILE A 38 -0.59 5.81 4.10
C ILE A 38 -1.08 6.68 5.25
N CYS A 39 -1.40 6.08 6.40
CA CYS A 39 -1.87 6.88 7.53
C CYS A 39 -0.80 7.84 8.06
N TYR A 40 0.46 7.56 7.78
CA TYR A 40 1.53 8.41 8.27
C TYR A 40 1.74 9.67 7.44
N VAL A 41 1.19 9.74 6.23
CA VAL A 41 1.51 10.85 5.33
C VAL A 41 0.30 11.56 4.75
N LEU A 42 -0.88 10.95 4.76
CA LEU A 42 -2.06 11.60 4.18
C LEU A 42 -2.72 12.51 5.19
N ASP A 43 -3.24 13.64 4.72
CA ASP A 43 -4.04 14.49 5.58
C ASP A 43 -5.44 13.89 5.72
N ASP A 44 -6.24 14.48 6.61
CA ASP A 44 -7.56 13.95 6.88
C ASP A 44 -8.50 14.06 5.69
N ARG A 45 -8.28 15.05 4.84
CA ARG A 45 -9.12 15.24 3.66
C ARG A 45 -9.03 14.03 2.73
N LEU A 46 -7.81 13.52 2.54
CA LEU A 46 -7.63 12.36 1.68
C LEU A 46 -7.91 11.05 2.42
N TYR A 47 -7.40 10.92 3.63
CA TYR A 47 -7.52 9.67 4.37
C TYR A 47 -8.99 9.37 4.70
N TYR A 48 -9.68 10.34 5.27
CA TYR A 48 -11.07 10.14 5.67
C TYR A 48 -12.05 10.60 4.61
N GLY A 49 -11.76 11.71 3.95
CA GLY A 49 -12.71 12.27 3.00
C GLY A 49 -12.79 11.51 1.70
N VAL A 50 -11.68 10.94 1.25
CA VAL A 50 -11.68 10.22 -0.01
C VAL A 50 -11.57 8.71 0.21
N TRP A 51 -10.56 8.26 0.96
CA TRP A 51 -10.36 6.82 1.09
C TRP A 51 -11.47 6.17 1.90
N ARG A 52 -11.79 6.73 3.07
CA ARG A 52 -12.86 6.16 3.88
C ARG A 52 -14.23 6.44 3.30
N ASP A 53 -14.54 7.73 3.04
CA ASP A 53 -15.92 8.13 2.74
C ASP A 53 -16.33 7.77 1.32
N GLN A 54 -15.41 7.82 0.37
CA GLN A 54 -15.77 7.54 -1.02
C GLN A 54 -15.33 6.17 -1.49
N ASN A 55 -14.39 5.54 -0.81
CA ASN A 55 -13.86 4.25 -1.23
C ASN A 55 -13.92 3.19 -0.15
N GLU A 56 -14.50 3.51 1.00
CA GLU A 56 -14.77 2.54 2.06
C GLU A 56 -13.52 1.79 2.51
N PHE A 57 -12.39 2.49 2.54
CA PHE A 57 -11.10 1.92 2.93
C PHE A 57 -10.70 0.73 2.04
N ALA A 58 -11.14 0.72 0.79
CA ALA A 58 -10.91 -0.42 -0.08
C ALA A 58 -9.50 -0.45 -0.61
N ASP A 59 -9.03 -1.67 -0.92
CA ASP A 59 -7.79 -1.86 -1.65
C ASP A 59 -7.97 -1.37 -3.09
N GLY A 60 -6.87 -0.96 -3.71
CA GLY A 60 -6.90 -0.49 -5.09
C GLY A 60 -6.35 0.91 -5.17
N THR A 61 -7.02 1.77 -5.91
CA THR A 61 -6.60 3.17 -6.02
C THR A 61 -7.74 4.08 -5.60
N PHE A 62 -7.36 5.25 -5.10
CA PHE A 62 -8.31 6.33 -4.95
C PHE A 62 -7.65 7.61 -5.43
N LYS A 63 -8.46 8.55 -5.89
CA LYS A 63 -7.97 9.72 -6.60
C LYS A 63 -8.23 10.98 -5.80
N ASP A 64 -7.22 11.85 -5.76
CA ASP A 64 -7.40 13.17 -5.19
C ASP A 64 -8.20 14.00 -6.20
N PRO A 65 -9.38 14.48 -5.84
CA PRO A 65 -10.20 15.23 -6.81
C PRO A 65 -9.59 16.56 -7.24
N ASP A 66 -8.69 17.10 -6.41
CA ASP A 66 -8.11 18.41 -6.74
C ASP A 66 -6.99 18.32 -7.76
N THR A 67 -6.16 17.28 -7.68
CA THR A 67 -5.02 17.16 -8.59
C THR A 67 -5.19 16.08 -9.64
N GLY A 68 -6.12 15.15 -9.43
CA GLY A 68 -6.27 14.00 -10.31
C GLY A 68 -5.24 12.92 -10.10
N LEU A 69 -4.34 13.08 -9.15
CA LEU A 69 -3.34 12.06 -8.86
C LEU A 69 -3.96 10.95 -8.02
N GLU A 70 -3.39 9.75 -8.13
CA GLU A 70 -3.94 8.58 -7.48
C GLU A 70 -2.99 8.02 -6.44
N VAL A 71 -3.57 7.39 -5.43
CA VAL A 71 -2.85 6.66 -4.39
C VAL A 71 -3.20 5.20 -4.55
N ALA A 72 -2.20 4.33 -4.50
CA ALA A 72 -2.44 2.88 -4.48
C ALA A 72 -2.31 2.39 -3.06
N VAL A 73 -3.14 1.41 -2.69
CA VAL A 73 -3.15 0.91 -1.32
C VAL A 73 -3.67 -0.52 -1.31
N ALA A 74 -3.13 -1.33 -0.42
CA ALA A 74 -3.64 -2.68 -0.22
C ALA A 74 -3.36 -3.13 1.20
N GLY A 75 -4.20 -4.02 1.70
CA GLY A 75 -4.07 -4.52 3.06
C GLY A 75 -2.86 -5.44 3.23
N THR A 76 -2.30 -5.42 4.43
CA THR A 76 -1.22 -6.33 4.78
C THR A 76 -1.79 -7.69 5.13
N ALA A 77 -0.93 -8.70 5.20
CA ALA A 77 -1.38 -10.05 5.51
C ALA A 77 -1.90 -10.17 6.93
N HIS A 78 -1.33 -9.42 7.86
CA HIS A 78 -1.65 -9.58 9.27
C HIS A 78 -2.11 -8.29 9.95
N GLY A 79 -2.42 -7.27 9.18
CA GLY A 79 -2.90 -6.01 9.74
C GLY A 79 -1.76 -5.17 10.28
N ASP A 80 -1.99 -4.60 11.46
CA ASP A 80 -1.00 -3.70 12.07
C ASP A 80 0.24 -4.47 12.50
N GLY A 81 1.34 -3.75 12.57
CA GLY A 81 2.59 -4.35 13.01
C GLY A 81 3.77 -3.69 12.35
N CYS A 82 4.79 -4.49 12.08
CA CYS A 82 5.99 -3.99 11.43
C CYS A 82 6.41 -5.01 10.39
N SER A 83 6.58 -4.57 9.16
CA SER A 83 6.95 -5.44 8.05
C SER A 83 8.36 -5.12 7.60
N LEU A 84 9.00 -6.08 6.94
CA LEU A 84 10.38 -5.92 6.52
C LEU A 84 10.46 -5.77 5.03
N GLY A 85 11.24 -4.79 4.59
CA GLY A 85 11.58 -4.66 3.19
C GLY A 85 12.68 -5.62 2.81
N GLY A 86 12.85 -5.84 1.52
CA GLY A 86 13.86 -6.75 1.02
C GLY A 86 15.27 -6.31 1.36
N ASP A 87 15.46 -5.01 1.61
CA ASP A 87 16.77 -4.48 1.97
C ASP A 87 16.95 -4.36 3.48
N GLY A 88 16.03 -4.89 4.25
CA GLY A 88 16.12 -4.83 5.71
C GLY A 88 15.44 -3.64 6.34
N ALA A 89 14.87 -2.75 5.54
CA ALA A 89 14.15 -1.60 6.09
C ALA A 89 12.88 -2.07 6.80
N GLU A 90 12.49 -1.33 7.81
CA GLU A 90 11.29 -1.66 8.55
C GLU A 90 10.16 -0.72 8.15
N PHE A 91 8.99 -1.30 7.99
CA PHE A 91 7.79 -0.55 7.62
C PHE A 91 6.73 -0.76 8.69
N PRO A 92 6.63 0.14 9.67
CA PRO A 92 5.55 0.02 10.64
C PRO A 92 4.20 0.25 9.98
N VAL A 93 3.19 -0.42 10.49
CA VAL A 93 1.85 -0.40 9.90
C VAL A 93 0.85 -0.17 11.02
N ASP A 94 0.09 0.92 10.93
CA ASP A 94 -0.93 1.23 11.90
C ASP A 94 -2.34 1.18 11.35
N ALA A 95 -2.49 1.39 10.03
CA ALA A 95 -3.82 1.31 9.42
C ALA A 95 -4.06 -0.04 8.75
N GLY A 96 -3.10 -0.96 8.86
CA GLY A 96 -3.24 -2.28 8.28
C GLY A 96 -3.00 -2.32 6.79
N VAL A 97 -2.38 -1.30 6.22
CA VAL A 97 -2.19 -1.20 4.77
C VAL A 97 -0.79 -0.68 4.45
N ILE A 98 -0.36 -0.96 3.24
CA ILE A 98 0.84 -0.36 2.64
C ILE A 98 0.38 0.28 1.34
N GLY A 99 0.91 1.43 1.03
CA GLY A 99 0.52 2.13 -0.19
C GLY A 99 1.67 2.82 -0.88
N LEU A 100 1.34 3.37 -2.04
CA LEU A 100 2.26 4.15 -2.87
C LEU A 100 1.60 5.49 -3.09
N VAL A 101 2.22 6.55 -2.61
CA VAL A 101 1.63 7.88 -2.61
C VAL A 101 2.52 8.84 -3.38
N PRO A 102 1.98 9.54 -4.40
CA PRO A 102 2.75 10.61 -5.03
C PRO A 102 3.10 11.67 -3.99
N LEU A 103 4.31 12.19 -4.05
CA LEU A 103 4.74 13.16 -3.04
C LEU A 103 3.90 14.42 -3.06
N GLU A 104 3.25 14.73 -4.17
CA GLU A 104 2.34 15.87 -4.22
C GLU A 104 1.17 15.72 -3.25
N LEU A 105 0.84 14.49 -2.88
CA LEU A 105 -0.28 14.21 -1.98
C LEU A 105 0.16 13.96 -0.55
N VAL A 106 1.46 13.92 -0.28
CA VAL A 106 1.96 13.77 1.08
C VAL A 106 1.78 15.10 1.81
N SER A 107 1.15 15.04 2.97
CA SER A 107 0.96 16.24 3.77
C SER A 107 2.31 16.83 4.14
N ARG A 108 2.48 18.13 3.92
CA ARG A 108 3.76 18.76 4.19
C ARG A 108 4.19 18.58 5.64
N GLU A 109 3.23 18.66 6.54
CA GLU A 109 3.51 18.51 7.96
C GLU A 109 3.95 17.11 8.32
N LYS A 110 3.52 16.11 7.55
CA LYS A 110 3.80 14.72 7.84
C LYS A 110 4.96 14.16 7.05
N GLU A 111 5.54 14.93 6.15
CA GLU A 111 6.60 14.42 5.30
C GLU A 111 7.80 13.91 6.10
N PRO A 112 8.28 14.60 7.14
CA PRO A 112 9.40 14.06 7.92
C PRO A 112 9.08 12.73 8.57
N GLN A 113 7.83 12.58 9.05
CA GLN A 113 7.38 11.33 9.62
C GLN A 113 7.35 10.24 8.56
N GLY A 114 6.92 10.57 7.34
CA GLY A 114 6.91 9.62 6.25
C GLY A 114 8.30 9.09 5.91
N GLY A 115 9.30 9.96 5.99
CA GLY A 115 10.67 9.53 5.74
C GLY A 115 11.22 8.62 6.80
N ARG A 116 10.67 8.70 8.03
CA ARG A 116 11.10 7.81 9.11
C ARG A 116 10.32 6.51 9.14
N LEU A 117 9.04 6.56 8.81
CA LEU A 117 8.15 5.39 8.98
C LEU A 117 7.87 4.68 7.66
N GLY A 118 8.41 5.17 6.58
CA GLY A 118 8.34 4.55 5.27
C GLY A 118 9.55 4.98 4.49
N GLU A 119 9.46 4.96 3.16
CA GLU A 119 10.56 5.39 2.31
C GLU A 119 10.08 6.42 1.31
N ILE A 120 10.91 7.42 1.07
CA ILE A 120 10.62 8.47 0.13
C ILE A 120 11.68 8.46 -0.98
N PHE A 121 11.21 8.46 -2.23
CA PHE A 121 12.07 8.44 -3.40
C PHE A 121 11.72 9.65 -4.27
N LYS A 122 12.70 10.50 -4.55
CA LYS A 122 12.46 11.74 -5.29
C LYS A 122 12.88 11.55 -6.72
N MET A 123 11.92 11.24 -7.58
CA MET A 123 12.14 11.07 -9.00
C MET A 123 10.80 11.14 -9.71
N PRO A 124 10.73 11.79 -10.87
CA PRO A 124 9.48 11.87 -11.60
C PRO A 124 9.23 10.59 -12.39
N GLY A 125 7.98 10.34 -12.72
CA GLY A 125 7.63 9.28 -13.63
C GLY A 125 6.47 8.44 -13.13
N GLU A 126 6.45 7.22 -13.59
CA GLU A 126 5.37 6.29 -13.26
C GLU A 126 5.96 5.10 -12.52
N ALA A 127 5.37 4.76 -11.39
CA ALA A 127 5.78 3.60 -10.59
C ALA A 127 4.67 2.57 -10.65
N GLU A 128 5.05 1.30 -10.58
CA GLU A 128 4.08 0.22 -10.59
C GLU A 128 3.97 -0.37 -9.19
N PHE A 129 2.74 -0.54 -8.72
CA PHE A 129 2.44 -1.06 -7.39
C PHE A 129 1.72 -2.39 -7.56
N ILE A 130 2.31 -3.44 -7.01
CA ILE A 130 1.73 -4.77 -7.08
C ILE A 130 1.62 -5.30 -5.66
N ALA A 131 0.43 -5.76 -5.29
CA ALA A 131 0.20 -6.36 -3.98
C ALA A 131 -0.51 -7.69 -4.20
N GLU A 132 0.12 -8.76 -3.72
CA GLU A 132 -0.45 -10.10 -3.84
C GLU A 132 -0.28 -10.82 -2.51
N ASN A 133 -1.39 -11.13 -1.87
CA ASN A 133 -1.36 -11.96 -0.65
C ASN A 133 -0.39 -11.42 0.39
N GLY A 134 -0.38 -10.10 0.56
CA GLY A 134 0.46 -9.48 1.57
C GLY A 134 1.89 -9.22 1.14
N LEU A 135 2.24 -9.54 -0.09
CA LEU A 135 3.57 -9.25 -0.62
C LEU A 135 3.47 -8.07 -1.57
N PHE A 136 4.21 -7.03 -1.27
CA PHE A 136 4.17 -5.77 -2.01
C PHE A 136 5.43 -5.58 -2.83
N THR A 137 5.28 -5.19 -4.08
CA THR A 137 6.39 -4.89 -4.96
C THR A 137 6.13 -3.55 -5.64
N VAL A 138 7.06 -2.62 -5.50
CA VAL A 138 6.95 -1.34 -6.16
C VAL A 138 8.15 -1.16 -7.09
N SER A 139 7.86 -0.94 -8.37
CA SER A 139 8.91 -0.71 -9.36
C SER A 139 8.94 0.78 -9.64
N LEU A 140 10.05 1.42 -9.31
CA LEU A 140 10.18 2.87 -9.45
C LEU A 140 10.61 3.25 -10.87
N PRO A 141 10.42 4.52 -11.26
CA PRO A 141 10.73 4.91 -12.64
C PRO A 141 12.16 4.69 -13.07
N ASP A 142 13.12 4.68 -12.13
CA ASP A 142 14.51 4.47 -12.47
C ASP A 142 14.90 2.99 -12.49
N GLY A 143 13.95 2.08 -12.29
CA GLY A 143 14.21 0.66 -12.28
C GLY A 143 14.45 0.08 -10.90
N HIS A 144 14.56 0.91 -9.88
CA HIS A 144 14.71 0.45 -8.51
C HIS A 144 13.44 -0.28 -8.08
N MET A 145 13.58 -1.38 -7.37
CA MET A 145 12.45 -2.16 -6.93
C MET A 145 12.45 -2.27 -5.42
N VAL A 146 11.28 -2.02 -4.81
CA VAL A 146 11.11 -2.13 -3.38
C VAL A 146 10.16 -3.29 -3.11
N GLU A 147 10.57 -4.22 -2.26
CA GLU A 147 9.72 -5.35 -1.88
C GLU A 147 9.46 -5.30 -0.40
N ILE A 148 8.20 -5.52 0.00
CA ILE A 148 7.82 -5.56 1.39
C ILE A 148 6.99 -6.82 1.59
N ASN A 149 7.46 -7.70 2.47
CA ASN A 149 6.75 -8.94 2.76
C ASN A 149 6.04 -8.78 4.08
N THR A 150 4.73 -8.69 4.04
CA THR A 150 3.93 -8.56 5.25
C THR A 150 3.38 -9.92 5.69
N ASP A 151 3.55 -10.95 4.89
CA ASP A 151 3.11 -12.30 5.25
C ASP A 151 4.29 -13.03 5.88
N TYR A 152 4.71 -12.58 7.06
CA TYR A 152 5.94 -12.98 7.67
C TYR A 152 5.61 -13.39 9.09
N GLU A 153 5.92 -14.60 9.44
CA GLU A 153 5.46 -15.12 10.67
C GLU A 153 6.47 -15.27 11.70
N TYR A 154 7.53 -14.50 11.67
CA TYR A 154 8.52 -14.71 12.66
C TYR A 154 8.02 -14.37 13.98
N ASP A 155 7.05 -13.64 13.94
CA ASP A 155 6.71 -13.17 15.08
C ASP A 155 6.38 -14.09 15.98
N GLU A 156 5.94 -14.46 15.86
CA GLU A 156 5.56 -15.04 16.74
C GLU A 156 6.30 -15.82 17.26
N GLU A 157 6.74 -16.25 16.82
CA GLU A 157 7.34 -17.09 17.31
C GLU A 157 8.52 -16.84 17.53
N GLY A 158 8.91 -16.36 16.88
CA GLY A 158 10.08 -16.15 16.99
C GLY A 158 10.44 -15.67 18.22
N TYR A 159 10.03 -15.07 18.72
CA TYR A 159 10.46 -14.59 19.75
C TYR A 159 9.94 -15.06 20.84
N GLU A 160 9.09 -15.46 20.76
CA GLU A 160 8.61 -15.92 21.69
C GLU A 160 9.26 -16.99 22.04
N ASN A 161 9.80 -17.47 21.46
CA ASN A 161 10.39 -18.50 21.75
C ASN A 161 11.60 -18.29 22.25
N GLU A 162 11.98 -17.49 22.34
CA GLU A 162 13.01 -17.35 22.81
C GLU A 162 13.09 -17.19 23.90
N GLU A 163 12.64 -17.33 24.26
CA GLU A 163 12.53 -17.40 25.12
C GLU A 163 12.62 -17.73 25.60
#